data_9e993172f2f349599cb7460e7df344e6
#
_entry.id   9e993172f2f349599cb7460e7df344e6
#
_cell.length_a   1.000
_cell.length_b   1.000
_cell.length_c   1.000
_cell.angle_alpha   90.00
_cell.angle_beta   90.00
_cell.angle_gamma   90.00
#
_symmetry.space_group_name_H-M   'P 1'
#
loop_
_entity.id
_entity.type
_entity.pdbx_description
1 polymer ?
#
loop_
_entity_poly.entity_id
_entity_poly.type
_entity_poly.pdbx_seq_one_letter_code
_entity_poly.pdbx_strand_id
1 'polypeptide(L)'
;FPGSTDRYLSSWGVQQAIEQYNPTVVKIRDRKLEVMRAHMDSKEKVRIQYASKFARTANYWKYYIGQTKGLKRMNVYDQKKALEDQFTAWVNVSDERVEKYGEALDILADAYYDNEKINEVRIFLNEAVFQGAEVFYFIYRIQDAIKNLPEDPKAKRLAINELKDIAREHFKDYNKNLDQDLFAELMELYNDNVPYSKQPDAFEKVRKHNYTKGDWHKFAAYVYKTSPFVSQSKFFAFLERPSVYKLEKDYAVRMFNSIMNHYMDKISEKRREVRKNLAKGERLYIAGLREMLPNKKFYPNANSTMRLTYGQVGDYTPGDAMHYDFITTFDGLMEKMDNSDDEFMVPERLQELYKAKDYGRYADEDGNLIINFISGNDITGGNSGSPVLNAYGELIGTAFDGNWEAMSGDIAFENDIQRTISVDARYIMFIIDKFAGATHLIDEMTIAPNRPRPLSAEEQAAMDAEDAMNDPLTIVNKLSTINYLGQEIPVIEMHSFGSAFDLAVAQFGSDSNTLFYWRGTVYTTEKR
;
A
#
# COMPACT_ATOMS: atom_id res chain seq x y z
N PHE A 1 10.41 -8.58 -0.49
CA PHE A 1 9.60 -7.61 -1.22
C PHE A 1 10.00 -6.19 -0.85
N PRO A 2 9.98 -5.25 -1.80
CA PRO A 2 10.18 -3.84 -1.51
C PRO A 2 9.07 -3.23 -0.65
N GLY A 3 7.83 -3.77 -0.73
CA GLY A 3 6.69 -3.37 0.08
C GLY A 3 6.31 -4.35 1.17
N SER A 4 5.13 -4.18 1.73
CA SER A 4 4.51 -5.10 2.69
C SER A 4 3.52 -6.01 1.98
N THR A 5 3.45 -7.26 2.41
CA THR A 5 2.50 -8.25 1.90
C THR A 5 1.73 -8.91 3.03
N ASP A 6 0.60 -9.51 2.69
CA ASP A 6 -0.22 -10.34 3.57
C ASP A 6 -0.17 -11.83 3.14
N ARG A 7 0.95 -12.25 2.54
CA ARG A 7 1.13 -13.62 2.00
C ARG A 7 1.04 -14.73 3.02
N TYR A 8 1.31 -14.41 4.26
CA TYR A 8 1.24 -15.37 5.38
C TYR A 8 -0.10 -15.33 6.11
N LEU A 9 -1.07 -14.61 5.58
CA LEU A 9 -2.43 -14.54 6.11
C LEU A 9 -3.03 -15.95 6.18
N SER A 10 -3.72 -16.26 7.28
CA SER A 10 -4.46 -17.52 7.46
C SER A 10 -5.74 -17.56 6.63
N SER A 11 -6.37 -18.73 6.53
CA SER A 11 -7.68 -18.88 5.88
C SER A 11 -8.73 -17.96 6.47
N TRP A 12 -8.78 -17.81 7.80
CA TRP A 12 -9.69 -16.86 8.48
C TRP A 12 -9.43 -15.41 8.08
N GLY A 13 -8.16 -15.03 7.91
CA GLY A 13 -7.81 -13.68 7.45
C GLY A 13 -8.25 -13.43 6.00
N VAL A 14 -8.08 -14.43 5.13
CA VAL A 14 -8.58 -14.37 3.73
C VAL A 14 -10.10 -14.29 3.70
N GLN A 15 -10.79 -15.09 4.49
CA GLN A 15 -12.26 -15.05 4.60
C GLN A 15 -12.75 -13.68 5.07
N GLN A 16 -12.15 -13.14 6.14
CA GLN A 16 -12.52 -11.82 6.65
C GLN A 16 -12.25 -10.70 5.64
N ALA A 17 -11.17 -10.80 4.84
CA ALA A 17 -10.90 -9.86 3.76
C ALA A 17 -12.00 -9.91 2.68
N ILE A 18 -12.37 -11.11 2.22
CA ILE A 18 -13.35 -11.32 1.15
C ILE A 18 -14.78 -10.98 1.57
N GLU A 19 -15.18 -11.33 2.79
CA GLU A 19 -16.57 -11.30 3.22
C GLU A 19 -16.94 -10.03 4.01
N GLN A 20 -15.98 -9.41 4.70
CA GLN A 20 -16.26 -8.29 5.57
C GLN A 20 -15.45 -7.03 5.20
N TYR A 21 -14.12 -7.11 5.21
CA TYR A 21 -13.28 -5.91 5.11
C TYR A 21 -13.42 -5.24 3.74
N ASN A 22 -13.10 -5.96 2.68
CA ASN A 22 -13.12 -5.40 1.32
C ASN A 22 -14.52 -4.91 0.90
N PRO A 23 -15.62 -5.69 1.07
CA PRO A 23 -16.95 -5.23 0.71
C PRO A 23 -17.37 -3.97 1.47
N THR A 24 -17.04 -3.87 2.77
CA THR A 24 -17.39 -2.70 3.57
C THR A 24 -16.62 -1.46 3.12
N VAL A 25 -15.31 -1.59 2.88
CA VAL A 25 -14.48 -0.49 2.35
C VAL A 25 -14.95 -0.05 0.98
N VAL A 26 -15.22 -0.99 0.07
CA VAL A 26 -15.72 -0.71 -1.28
C VAL A 26 -17.02 0.08 -1.21
N LYS A 27 -17.99 -0.35 -0.38
CA LYS A 27 -19.28 0.30 -0.19
C LYS A 27 -19.14 1.77 0.28
N ILE A 28 -18.26 2.02 1.26
CA ILE A 28 -18.05 3.37 1.79
C ILE A 28 -17.36 4.26 0.75
N ARG A 29 -16.35 3.74 0.06
CA ARG A 29 -15.62 4.48 -0.97
C ARG A 29 -16.46 4.74 -2.22
N ASP A 30 -17.32 3.80 -2.59
CA ASP A 30 -18.27 3.97 -3.68
C ASP A 30 -19.17 5.19 -3.44
N ARG A 31 -19.80 5.25 -2.26
CA ARG A 31 -20.61 6.41 -1.86
C ARG A 31 -19.79 7.71 -1.84
N LYS A 32 -18.58 7.66 -1.33
CA LYS A 32 -17.67 8.80 -1.32
C LYS A 32 -17.34 9.29 -2.73
N LEU A 33 -17.04 8.38 -3.66
CA LEU A 33 -16.74 8.69 -5.05
C LEU A 33 -17.96 9.28 -5.79
N GLU A 34 -19.18 8.75 -5.54
CA GLU A 34 -20.41 9.31 -6.09
C GLU A 34 -20.58 10.80 -5.71
N VAL A 35 -20.46 11.11 -4.42
CA VAL A 35 -20.57 12.49 -3.92
C VAL A 35 -19.49 13.38 -4.53
N MET A 36 -18.25 12.93 -4.52
CA MET A 36 -17.14 13.71 -5.08
C MET A 36 -17.34 13.99 -6.57
N ARG A 37 -17.71 12.98 -7.36
CA ARG A 37 -17.97 13.09 -8.80
C ARG A 37 -19.07 14.11 -9.09
N ALA A 38 -20.22 14.00 -8.43
CA ALA A 38 -21.34 14.93 -8.62
C ALA A 38 -20.94 16.42 -8.43
N HIS A 39 -20.08 16.69 -7.44
CA HIS A 39 -19.57 18.03 -7.20
C HIS A 39 -18.48 18.46 -8.21
N MET A 40 -17.59 17.53 -8.58
CA MET A 40 -16.51 17.77 -9.55
C MET A 40 -17.08 18.08 -10.94
N ASP A 41 -18.07 17.31 -11.41
CA ASP A 41 -18.72 17.50 -12.71
C ASP A 41 -19.50 18.84 -12.77
N SER A 42 -19.98 19.32 -11.63
CA SER A 42 -20.75 20.57 -11.59
C SER A 42 -19.89 21.83 -11.66
N LYS A 43 -18.60 21.78 -11.25
CA LYS A 43 -17.74 22.96 -11.14
C LYS A 43 -16.26 22.62 -11.31
N GLU A 44 -15.63 23.17 -12.33
CA GLU A 44 -14.20 23.02 -12.62
C GLU A 44 -13.28 23.31 -11.41
N LYS A 45 -13.56 24.39 -10.67
CA LYS A 45 -12.80 24.68 -9.44
C LYS A 45 -12.82 23.53 -8.44
N VAL A 46 -13.97 22.87 -8.26
CA VAL A 46 -14.09 21.73 -7.35
C VAL A 46 -13.34 20.53 -7.90
N ARG A 47 -13.41 20.31 -9.22
CA ARG A 47 -12.66 19.27 -9.91
C ARG A 47 -11.16 19.39 -9.64
N ILE A 48 -10.58 20.57 -9.83
CA ILE A 48 -9.15 20.84 -9.54
C ILE A 48 -8.82 20.58 -8.06
N GLN A 49 -9.67 21.02 -7.13
CA GLN A 49 -9.45 20.84 -5.69
C GLN A 49 -9.49 19.36 -5.26
N TYR A 50 -10.33 18.54 -5.92
CA TYR A 50 -10.60 17.18 -5.46
C TYR A 50 -10.03 16.08 -6.36
N ALA A 51 -9.47 16.38 -7.53
CA ALA A 51 -8.92 15.39 -8.45
C ALA A 51 -7.95 14.41 -7.76
N SER A 52 -6.97 14.90 -7.03
CA SER A 52 -6.02 14.05 -6.30
C SER A 52 -6.68 13.22 -5.18
N LYS A 53 -7.65 13.78 -4.46
CA LYS A 53 -8.40 13.08 -3.40
C LYS A 53 -9.30 12.00 -3.99
N PHE A 54 -9.94 12.30 -5.13
CA PHE A 54 -10.75 11.36 -5.90
C PHE A 54 -9.89 10.20 -6.42
N ALA A 55 -8.79 10.49 -7.11
CA ALA A 55 -7.88 9.48 -7.64
C ALA A 55 -7.36 8.53 -6.56
N ARG A 56 -6.94 9.08 -5.39
CA ARG A 56 -6.51 8.26 -4.24
C ARG A 56 -7.63 7.36 -3.72
N THR A 57 -8.87 7.87 -3.64
CA THR A 57 -10.01 7.08 -3.16
C THR A 57 -10.35 5.98 -4.15
N ALA A 58 -10.37 6.30 -5.48
CA ALA A 58 -10.67 5.39 -6.56
C ALA A 58 -9.61 4.28 -6.69
N ASN A 59 -8.32 4.62 -6.51
CA ASN A 59 -7.24 3.64 -6.58
C ASN A 59 -7.46 2.48 -5.58
N TYR A 60 -7.66 2.77 -4.31
CA TYR A 60 -7.92 1.74 -3.32
C TYR A 60 -9.31 1.10 -3.44
N TRP A 61 -10.30 1.81 -3.97
CA TRP A 61 -11.60 1.22 -4.29
C TRP A 61 -11.47 0.13 -5.36
N LYS A 62 -10.76 0.42 -6.45
CA LYS A 62 -10.42 -0.55 -7.50
C LYS A 62 -9.60 -1.72 -6.93
N TYR A 63 -8.61 -1.41 -6.09
CA TYR A 63 -7.75 -2.42 -5.46
C TYR A 63 -8.56 -3.46 -4.69
N TYR A 64 -9.47 -3.07 -3.79
CA TYR A 64 -10.24 -4.02 -2.99
C TYR A 64 -11.25 -4.83 -3.81
N ILE A 65 -11.80 -4.25 -4.88
CA ILE A 65 -12.64 -4.98 -5.85
C ILE A 65 -11.81 -6.06 -6.56
N GLY A 66 -10.66 -5.68 -7.11
CA GLY A 66 -9.77 -6.59 -7.83
C GLY A 66 -9.19 -7.67 -6.92
N GLN A 67 -8.77 -7.31 -5.69
CA GLN A 67 -8.29 -8.26 -4.69
C GLN A 67 -9.34 -9.32 -4.38
N THR A 68 -10.56 -8.91 -4.07
CA THR A 68 -11.66 -9.87 -3.79
C THR A 68 -11.93 -10.78 -4.97
N LYS A 69 -11.95 -10.24 -6.19
CA LYS A 69 -12.14 -11.03 -7.43
C LYS A 69 -11.01 -12.05 -7.62
N GLY A 70 -9.76 -11.63 -7.46
CA GLY A 70 -8.59 -12.50 -7.60
C GLY A 70 -8.55 -13.61 -6.55
N LEU A 71 -8.77 -13.28 -5.28
CA LEU A 71 -8.78 -14.25 -4.19
C LEU A 71 -9.85 -15.33 -4.38
N LYS A 72 -11.07 -14.95 -4.85
CA LYS A 72 -12.15 -15.90 -5.16
C LYS A 72 -11.81 -16.75 -6.37
N ARG A 73 -11.29 -16.16 -7.47
CA ARG A 73 -10.91 -16.90 -8.68
C ARG A 73 -9.88 -17.98 -8.40
N MET A 74 -8.86 -17.66 -7.62
CA MET A 74 -7.79 -18.58 -7.26
C MET A 74 -8.18 -19.55 -6.13
N ASN A 75 -9.36 -19.42 -5.56
CA ASN A 75 -9.80 -20.24 -4.42
C ASN A 75 -8.80 -20.20 -3.25
N VAL A 76 -8.27 -19.00 -2.92
CA VAL A 76 -7.18 -18.82 -1.96
C VAL A 76 -7.56 -19.30 -0.55
N TYR A 77 -8.83 -19.15 -0.16
CA TYR A 77 -9.32 -19.63 1.13
C TYR A 77 -9.06 -21.14 1.30
N ASP A 78 -9.47 -21.95 0.33
CA ASP A 78 -9.31 -23.41 0.43
C ASP A 78 -7.84 -23.83 0.35
N GLN A 79 -7.02 -23.12 -0.45
CA GLN A 79 -5.57 -23.35 -0.47
C GLN A 79 -4.93 -23.11 0.90
N LYS A 80 -5.29 -22.01 1.58
CA LYS A 80 -4.81 -21.71 2.92
C LYS A 80 -5.31 -22.74 3.93
N LYS A 81 -6.59 -23.11 3.85
CA LYS A 81 -7.20 -24.12 4.71
C LYS A 81 -6.51 -25.49 4.56
N ALA A 82 -6.24 -25.91 3.33
CA ALA A 82 -5.51 -27.16 3.08
C ALA A 82 -4.08 -27.12 3.67
N LEU A 83 -3.39 -25.98 3.61
CA LEU A 83 -2.08 -25.82 4.25
C LEU A 83 -2.17 -25.86 5.78
N GLU A 84 -3.21 -25.29 6.37
CA GLU A 84 -3.48 -25.33 7.82
C GLU A 84 -3.80 -26.75 8.29
N ASP A 85 -4.53 -27.54 7.48
CA ASP A 85 -4.83 -28.94 7.79
C ASP A 85 -3.55 -29.80 7.73
N GLN A 86 -2.67 -29.55 6.73
CA GLN A 86 -1.34 -30.18 6.67
C GLN A 86 -0.47 -29.79 7.87
N PHE A 87 -0.49 -28.51 8.26
CA PHE A 87 0.23 -28.01 9.42
C PHE A 87 -0.25 -28.69 10.71
N THR A 88 -1.57 -28.79 10.90
CA THR A 88 -2.15 -29.49 12.05
C THR A 88 -1.72 -30.96 12.10
N ALA A 89 -1.77 -31.66 10.96
CA ALA A 89 -1.31 -33.04 10.87
C ALA A 89 0.18 -33.17 11.22
N TRP A 90 1.04 -32.27 10.71
CA TRP A 90 2.47 -32.23 11.00
C TRP A 90 2.78 -31.94 12.47
N VAL A 91 2.02 -31.03 13.11
CA VAL A 91 2.16 -30.70 14.54
C VAL A 91 1.84 -31.94 15.39
N ASN A 92 0.74 -32.64 15.08
CA ASN A 92 0.23 -33.74 15.91
C ASN A 92 1.07 -35.02 15.89
N VAL A 93 2.11 -35.10 15.03
CA VAL A 93 3.03 -36.27 14.98
C VAL A 93 4.03 -36.25 16.13
N SER A 94 4.29 -35.13 16.81
CA SER A 94 5.34 -34.98 17.82
C SER A 94 4.84 -34.14 19.01
N ASP A 95 5.00 -34.70 20.22
CA ASP A 95 4.65 -33.97 21.46
C ASP A 95 5.40 -32.64 21.59
N GLU A 96 6.69 -32.59 21.15
CA GLU A 96 7.47 -31.34 21.11
C GLU A 96 6.83 -30.27 20.18
N ARG A 97 6.32 -30.69 19.03
CA ARG A 97 5.63 -29.77 18.10
C ARG A 97 4.29 -29.33 18.64
N VAL A 98 3.56 -30.21 19.31
CA VAL A 98 2.30 -29.87 19.99
C VAL A 98 2.56 -28.84 21.08
N GLU A 99 3.59 -29.01 21.91
CA GLU A 99 3.97 -28.03 22.93
C GLU A 99 4.33 -26.68 22.30
N LYS A 100 5.05 -26.68 21.18
CA LYS A 100 5.60 -25.48 20.55
C LYS A 100 4.59 -24.75 19.67
N TYR A 101 3.75 -25.46 18.92
CA TYR A 101 2.91 -24.92 17.86
C TYR A 101 1.42 -25.25 17.96
N GLY A 102 1.03 -26.15 18.87
CA GLY A 102 -0.33 -26.69 18.94
C GLY A 102 -1.42 -25.62 19.07
N GLU A 103 -1.15 -24.53 19.79
CA GLU A 103 -2.11 -23.44 19.99
C GLU A 103 -2.17 -22.42 18.82
N ALA A 104 -1.27 -22.53 17.82
CA ALA A 104 -1.07 -21.45 16.84
C ALA A 104 -2.35 -21.13 16.05
N LEU A 105 -3.02 -22.15 15.51
CA LEU A 105 -4.23 -21.99 14.71
C LEU A 105 -5.45 -21.64 15.55
N ASP A 106 -5.58 -22.18 16.75
CA ASP A 106 -6.68 -21.83 17.67
C ASP A 106 -6.61 -20.37 18.08
N ILE A 107 -5.40 -19.87 18.40
CA ILE A 107 -5.18 -18.45 18.71
C ILE A 107 -5.60 -17.56 17.52
N LEU A 108 -5.28 -17.97 16.28
CA LEU A 108 -5.67 -17.23 15.08
C LEU A 108 -7.19 -17.26 14.89
N ALA A 109 -7.82 -18.43 14.98
CA ALA A 109 -9.27 -18.58 14.85
C ALA A 109 -10.03 -17.67 15.83
N ASP A 110 -9.68 -17.76 17.13
CA ASP A 110 -10.30 -16.95 18.18
C ASP A 110 -10.07 -15.44 17.96
N ALA A 111 -8.85 -15.06 17.56
CA ALA A 111 -8.51 -13.68 17.28
C ALA A 111 -9.29 -13.11 16.08
N TYR A 112 -9.47 -13.86 14.99
CA TYR A 112 -10.29 -13.45 13.86
C TYR A 112 -11.77 -13.40 14.19
N TYR A 113 -12.28 -14.35 14.96
CA TYR A 113 -13.66 -14.32 15.47
C TYR A 113 -13.93 -13.06 16.30
N ASP A 114 -13.00 -12.70 17.18
CA ASP A 114 -13.12 -11.48 17.97
C ASP A 114 -12.91 -10.21 17.15
N ASN A 115 -12.03 -10.25 16.13
CA ASN A 115 -11.84 -9.13 15.21
C ASN A 115 -13.11 -8.83 14.41
N GLU A 116 -13.83 -9.84 13.96
CA GLU A 116 -15.09 -9.68 13.20
C GLU A 116 -16.10 -8.81 13.97
N LYS A 117 -16.20 -8.98 15.28
CA LYS A 117 -17.15 -8.25 16.15
C LYS A 117 -16.88 -6.75 16.22
N ILE A 118 -15.63 -6.33 16.01
CA ILE A 118 -15.20 -4.93 16.14
C ILE A 118 -14.79 -4.31 14.81
N ASN A 119 -14.57 -5.14 13.80
CA ASN A 119 -13.96 -4.72 12.53
C ASN A 119 -14.82 -3.71 11.77
N GLU A 120 -16.12 -3.92 11.74
CA GLU A 120 -17.07 -3.04 11.05
C GLU A 120 -17.01 -1.60 11.59
N VAL A 121 -17.11 -1.43 12.92
CA VAL A 121 -16.99 -0.12 13.58
C VAL A 121 -15.63 0.52 13.25
N ARG A 122 -14.56 -0.27 13.22
CA ARG A 122 -13.22 0.19 12.92
C ARG A 122 -13.07 0.64 11.47
N ILE A 123 -13.70 -0.07 10.53
CA ILE A 123 -13.69 0.30 9.11
C ILE A 123 -14.43 1.62 8.93
N PHE A 124 -15.65 1.77 9.50
CA PHE A 124 -16.40 3.02 9.43
C PHE A 124 -15.67 4.18 10.08
N LEU A 125 -15.01 3.98 11.23
CA LEU A 125 -14.17 5.00 11.85
C LEU A 125 -13.07 5.47 10.90
N ASN A 126 -12.37 4.54 10.24
CA ASN A 126 -11.29 4.88 9.31
C ASN A 126 -11.81 5.55 8.03
N GLU A 127 -12.76 4.91 7.36
CA GLU A 127 -13.18 5.28 6.00
C GLU A 127 -14.19 6.43 5.99
N ALA A 128 -15.15 6.44 6.93
CA ALA A 128 -16.22 7.43 6.95
C ALA A 128 -15.88 8.66 7.81
N VAL A 129 -15.02 8.52 8.83
CA VAL A 129 -14.66 9.62 9.72
C VAL A 129 -13.29 10.20 9.38
N PHE A 130 -12.19 9.42 9.52
CA PHE A 130 -10.84 9.96 9.30
C PHE A 130 -10.51 10.23 7.82
N GLN A 131 -11.03 9.41 6.91
CA GLN A 131 -10.86 9.55 5.47
C GLN A 131 -12.14 10.03 4.76
N GLY A 132 -13.21 10.29 5.50
CA GLY A 132 -14.50 10.74 5.01
C GLY A 132 -14.62 12.25 4.93
N ALA A 133 -15.57 12.82 5.69
CA ALA A 133 -15.76 14.26 5.78
C ALA A 133 -14.54 14.93 6.42
N GLU A 134 -13.96 15.91 5.72
CA GLU A 134 -12.68 16.53 6.08
C GLU A 134 -12.75 17.32 7.39
N VAL A 135 -13.95 17.79 7.76
CA VAL A 135 -14.19 18.50 9.02
C VAL A 135 -13.78 17.66 10.24
N PHE A 136 -13.94 16.34 10.20
CA PHE A 136 -13.56 15.47 11.31
C PHE A 136 -12.05 15.39 11.50
N TYR A 137 -11.30 15.24 10.40
CA TYR A 137 -9.85 15.24 10.45
C TYR A 137 -9.28 16.60 10.87
N PHE A 138 -9.91 17.70 10.44
CA PHE A 138 -9.56 19.04 10.88
C PHE A 138 -9.76 19.19 12.40
N ILE A 139 -10.93 18.79 12.93
CA ILE A 139 -11.21 18.80 14.37
C ILE A 139 -10.18 17.97 15.13
N TYR A 140 -9.87 16.77 14.65
CA TYR A 140 -8.83 15.91 15.24
C TYR A 140 -7.48 16.64 15.37
N ARG A 141 -7.05 17.37 14.36
CA ARG A 141 -5.77 18.09 14.37
C ARG A 141 -5.70 19.28 15.33
N ILE A 142 -6.84 19.92 15.61
CA ILE A 142 -6.84 21.24 16.28
C ILE A 142 -7.43 21.24 17.70
N GLN A 143 -8.33 20.30 18.03
CA GLN A 143 -9.11 20.41 19.25
C GLN A 143 -8.26 20.38 20.52
N ASP A 144 -7.23 19.54 20.59
CA ASP A 144 -6.37 19.42 21.78
C ASP A 144 -5.47 20.66 21.94
N ALA A 145 -5.00 21.25 20.84
CA ALA A 145 -4.25 22.49 20.87
C ALA A 145 -5.12 23.65 21.37
N ILE A 146 -6.42 23.69 21.00
CA ILE A 146 -7.36 24.71 21.50
C ILE A 146 -7.65 24.52 22.99
N LYS A 147 -7.82 23.28 23.46
CA LYS A 147 -8.07 22.97 24.86
C LYS A 147 -6.88 23.32 25.76
N ASN A 148 -5.67 23.20 25.23
CA ASN A 148 -4.42 23.39 25.96
C ASN A 148 -3.70 24.70 25.57
N LEU A 149 -4.44 25.74 25.13
CA LEU A 149 -3.83 27.03 24.81
C LEU A 149 -3.10 27.60 26.04
N PRO A 150 -1.83 28.04 25.89
CA PRO A 150 -1.07 28.63 27.01
C PRO A 150 -1.75 29.86 27.61
N GLU A 151 -1.54 30.07 28.92
CA GLU A 151 -2.01 31.29 29.60
C GLU A 151 -1.11 32.50 29.28
N ASP A 152 0.21 32.27 29.07
CA ASP A 152 1.15 33.32 28.70
C ASP A 152 0.74 33.97 27.37
N PRO A 153 0.57 35.29 27.31
CA PRO A 153 0.06 35.98 26.12
C PRO A 153 0.94 35.80 24.86
N LYS A 154 2.26 35.70 25.01
CA LYS A 154 3.19 35.52 23.90
C LYS A 154 3.13 34.09 23.35
N ALA A 155 3.17 33.10 24.24
CA ALA A 155 3.03 31.70 23.86
C ALA A 155 1.64 31.41 23.26
N LYS A 156 0.58 31.98 23.83
CA LYS A 156 -0.78 31.87 23.30
C LYS A 156 -0.89 32.40 21.89
N ARG A 157 -0.29 33.57 21.61
CA ARG A 157 -0.29 34.14 20.26
C ARG A 157 0.44 33.26 19.26
N LEU A 158 1.56 32.63 19.64
CA LEU A 158 2.27 31.67 18.80
C LEU A 158 1.40 30.45 18.50
N ALA A 159 0.82 29.83 19.51
CA ALA A 159 -0.07 28.68 19.32
C ALA A 159 -1.30 29.01 18.45
N ILE A 160 -1.87 30.21 18.59
CA ILE A 160 -2.97 30.67 17.71
C ILE A 160 -2.49 30.83 16.26
N ASN A 161 -1.26 31.31 16.02
CA ASN A 161 -0.72 31.41 14.67
C ASN A 161 -0.51 30.03 14.05
N GLU A 162 0.02 29.07 14.79
CA GLU A 162 0.15 27.67 14.34
C GLU A 162 -1.22 27.06 13.97
N LEU A 163 -2.25 27.31 14.78
CA LEU A 163 -3.62 26.90 14.45
C LEU A 163 -4.15 27.56 13.18
N LYS A 164 -3.81 28.84 12.94
CA LYS A 164 -4.15 29.53 11.69
C LYS A 164 -3.41 28.96 10.49
N ASP A 165 -2.15 28.52 10.65
CA ASP A 165 -1.38 27.90 9.57
C ASP A 165 -1.94 26.50 9.22
N ILE A 166 -2.28 25.68 10.22
CA ILE A 166 -2.99 24.41 10.02
C ILE A 166 -4.30 24.64 9.26
N ALA A 167 -5.05 25.68 9.61
CA ALA A 167 -6.30 25.98 8.94
C ALA A 167 -6.09 26.48 7.50
N ARG A 168 -5.07 27.32 7.23
CA ARG A 168 -4.74 27.74 5.85
C ARG A 168 -4.44 26.55 4.95
N GLU A 169 -3.64 25.61 5.45
CA GLU A 169 -3.34 24.38 4.75
C GLU A 169 -4.62 23.57 4.46
N HIS A 170 -5.43 23.32 5.49
CA HIS A 170 -6.67 22.56 5.37
C HIS A 170 -7.66 23.19 4.37
N PHE A 171 -7.91 24.48 4.46
CA PHE A 171 -8.90 25.17 3.64
C PHE A 171 -8.42 25.54 2.23
N LYS A 172 -7.16 25.29 1.88
CA LYS A 172 -6.61 25.56 0.55
C LYS A 172 -7.36 24.78 -0.54
N ASP A 173 -7.53 23.47 -0.32
CA ASP A 173 -8.16 22.54 -1.26
C ASP A 173 -9.46 21.94 -0.67
N TYR A 174 -10.21 22.76 0.06
CA TYR A 174 -11.44 22.39 0.73
C TYR A 174 -12.68 22.97 0.05
N ASN A 175 -13.71 22.14 -0.11
CA ASN A 175 -15.02 22.60 -0.56
C ASN A 175 -16.09 22.28 0.48
N LYS A 176 -16.66 23.32 1.07
CA LYS A 176 -17.63 23.21 2.16
C LYS A 176 -18.89 22.43 1.77
N ASN A 177 -19.42 22.63 0.56
CA ASN A 177 -20.67 21.98 0.15
C ASN A 177 -20.44 20.49 -0.10
N LEU A 178 -19.34 20.14 -0.76
CA LEU A 178 -18.94 18.76 -0.98
C LEU A 178 -18.72 18.05 0.36
N ASP A 179 -17.99 18.68 1.30
CA ASP A 179 -17.72 18.10 2.60
C ASP A 179 -18.99 17.93 3.45
N GLN A 180 -19.97 18.84 3.32
CA GLN A 180 -21.29 18.72 3.94
C GLN A 180 -22.04 17.48 3.43
N ASP A 181 -22.02 17.24 2.12
CA ASP A 181 -22.70 16.08 1.53
C ASP A 181 -21.95 14.78 1.87
N LEU A 182 -20.61 14.79 1.90
CA LEU A 182 -19.83 13.67 2.41
C LEU A 182 -20.18 13.35 3.88
N PHE A 183 -20.31 14.38 4.71
CA PHE A 183 -20.71 14.20 6.11
C PHE A 183 -22.09 13.52 6.20
N ALA A 184 -23.08 14.01 5.45
CA ALA A 184 -24.43 13.44 5.46
C ALA A 184 -24.43 11.98 5.01
N GLU A 185 -23.95 11.72 3.81
CA GLU A 185 -23.98 10.42 3.17
C GLU A 185 -23.17 9.35 3.94
N LEU A 186 -21.98 9.70 4.44
CA LEU A 186 -21.14 8.73 5.14
C LEU A 186 -21.62 8.47 6.58
N MET A 187 -22.21 9.46 7.26
CA MET A 187 -22.80 9.23 8.57
C MET A 187 -24.12 8.47 8.48
N GLU A 188 -24.93 8.71 7.45
CA GLU A 188 -26.12 7.90 7.17
C GLU A 188 -25.74 6.45 6.87
N LEU A 189 -24.73 6.25 6.01
CA LEU A 189 -24.22 4.91 5.69
C LEU A 189 -23.70 4.19 6.96
N TYR A 190 -23.01 4.90 7.84
CA TYR A 190 -22.55 4.35 9.12
C TYR A 190 -23.76 3.96 10.00
N ASN A 191 -24.76 4.84 10.12
CA ASN A 191 -25.97 4.59 10.89
C ASN A 191 -26.73 3.34 10.40
N ASP A 192 -26.81 3.15 9.09
CA ASP A 192 -27.61 2.09 8.47
C ASP A 192 -26.93 0.73 8.46
N ASN A 193 -25.61 0.70 8.50
CA ASN A 193 -24.85 -0.56 8.39
C ASN A 193 -24.32 -1.08 9.72
N VAL A 194 -24.03 -0.23 10.68
CA VAL A 194 -23.54 -0.67 12.00
C VAL A 194 -24.72 -0.89 12.94
N PRO A 195 -24.81 -2.07 13.60
CA PRO A 195 -25.88 -2.36 14.53
C PRO A 195 -26.05 -1.28 15.62
N TYR A 196 -27.27 -0.95 15.95
CA TYR A 196 -27.62 0.12 16.91
C TYR A 196 -26.83 0.03 18.24
N SER A 197 -26.64 -1.18 18.78
CA SER A 197 -25.88 -1.42 20.01
C SER A 197 -24.39 -1.12 19.90
N LYS A 198 -23.88 -0.97 18.67
CA LYS A 198 -22.48 -0.64 18.36
C LYS A 198 -22.32 0.77 17.79
N GLN A 199 -23.37 1.60 17.84
CA GLN A 199 -23.32 2.98 17.36
C GLN A 199 -22.92 3.96 18.44
N PRO A 200 -22.26 5.09 18.09
CA PRO A 200 -21.99 6.17 19.01
C PRO A 200 -23.28 6.86 19.52
N ASP A 201 -23.29 7.34 20.75
CA ASP A 201 -24.44 8.02 21.35
C ASP A 201 -24.93 9.24 20.55
N ALA A 202 -24.05 9.90 19.82
CA ALA A 202 -24.43 11.03 18.98
C ALA A 202 -25.44 10.66 17.90
N PHE A 203 -25.44 9.41 17.42
CA PHE A 203 -26.38 8.95 16.38
C PHE A 203 -27.82 8.89 16.91
N GLU A 204 -27.98 8.44 18.16
CA GLU A 204 -29.29 8.51 18.83
C GLU A 204 -29.78 9.96 19.00
N LYS A 205 -28.85 10.88 19.32
CA LYS A 205 -29.16 12.31 19.44
C LYS A 205 -29.60 12.91 18.11
N VAL A 206 -29.02 12.49 16.97
CA VAL A 206 -29.47 12.92 15.64
C VAL A 206 -30.88 12.40 15.34
N ARG A 207 -31.15 11.11 15.64
CA ARG A 207 -32.49 10.52 15.45
C ARG A 207 -33.57 11.20 16.29
N LYS A 208 -33.24 11.62 17.51
CA LYS A 208 -34.15 12.31 18.44
C LYS A 208 -34.16 13.84 18.30
N HIS A 209 -33.35 14.42 17.42
CA HIS A 209 -33.25 15.86 17.27
C HIS A 209 -34.53 16.45 16.66
N ASN A 210 -35.12 17.41 17.34
CA ASN A 210 -36.45 17.95 17.00
C ASN A 210 -36.56 18.50 15.57
N TYR A 211 -35.49 19.14 15.06
CA TYR A 211 -35.47 19.74 13.73
C TYR A 211 -35.18 18.72 12.63
N THR A 212 -34.23 17.82 12.86
CA THR A 212 -33.75 16.90 11.82
C THR A 212 -34.49 15.57 11.80
N LYS A 213 -34.98 15.08 12.96
CA LYS A 213 -35.74 13.84 13.11
C LYS A 213 -35.08 12.62 12.43
N GLY A 214 -33.76 12.53 12.50
CA GLY A 214 -32.98 11.46 11.89
C GLY A 214 -32.53 11.68 10.45
N ASP A 215 -32.94 12.78 9.82
CA ASP A 215 -32.49 13.16 8.48
C ASP A 215 -31.05 13.70 8.54
N TRP A 216 -30.12 12.94 8.03
CA TRP A 216 -28.68 13.24 8.06
C TRP A 216 -28.30 14.44 7.18
N HIS A 217 -29.00 14.67 6.07
CA HIS A 217 -28.76 15.85 5.22
C HIS A 217 -29.19 17.13 5.93
N LYS A 218 -30.35 17.15 6.60
CA LYS A 218 -30.77 18.28 7.42
C LYS A 218 -29.82 18.51 8.58
N PHE A 219 -29.34 17.44 9.19
CA PHE A 219 -28.38 17.55 10.30
C PHE A 219 -27.05 18.11 9.81
N ALA A 220 -26.49 17.61 8.71
CA ALA A 220 -25.30 18.14 8.09
C ALA A 220 -25.46 19.63 7.72
N ALA A 221 -26.56 20.01 7.08
CA ALA A 221 -26.84 21.40 6.75
C ALA A 221 -26.86 22.32 8.01
N TYR A 222 -27.44 21.82 9.09
CA TYR A 222 -27.43 22.55 10.37
C TYR A 222 -26.01 22.69 10.95
N VAL A 223 -25.23 21.60 10.99
CA VAL A 223 -23.83 21.60 11.44
C VAL A 223 -22.99 22.57 10.60
N TYR A 224 -23.04 22.48 9.28
CA TYR A 224 -22.24 23.29 8.39
C TYR A 224 -22.68 24.76 8.34
N LYS A 225 -23.91 25.05 8.73
CA LYS A 225 -24.38 26.42 8.93
C LYS A 225 -23.81 27.04 10.22
N THR A 226 -23.73 26.28 11.31
CA THR A 226 -23.45 26.80 12.64
C THR A 226 -22.00 26.66 13.09
N SER A 227 -21.30 25.60 12.68
CA SER A 227 -19.93 25.31 13.11
C SER A 227 -18.92 26.33 12.58
N PRO A 228 -17.97 26.80 13.41
CA PRO A 228 -16.83 27.57 12.95
C PRO A 228 -15.76 26.72 12.24
N PHE A 229 -15.80 25.39 12.37
CA PHE A 229 -14.76 24.48 11.86
C PHE A 229 -14.92 24.10 10.38
N VAL A 230 -15.93 24.59 9.70
CA VAL A 230 -16.24 24.33 8.28
C VAL A 230 -15.90 25.49 7.35
N SER A 231 -15.21 26.51 7.85
CA SER A 231 -14.85 27.70 7.07
C SER A 231 -13.67 28.42 7.70
N GLN A 232 -12.65 28.74 6.89
CA GLN A 232 -11.46 29.45 7.35
C GLN A 232 -11.79 30.76 8.05
N SER A 233 -12.68 31.57 7.49
CA SER A 233 -13.07 32.87 8.06
C SER A 233 -13.78 32.73 9.40
N LYS A 234 -14.71 31.78 9.51
CA LYS A 234 -15.38 31.48 10.79
C LYS A 234 -14.41 30.95 11.84
N PHE A 235 -13.48 30.10 11.44
CA PHE A 235 -12.46 29.55 12.35
C PHE A 235 -11.50 30.64 12.83
N PHE A 236 -11.07 31.55 11.96
CA PHE A 236 -10.22 32.69 12.35
C PHE A 236 -10.96 33.63 13.33
N ALA A 237 -12.23 33.90 13.08
CA ALA A 237 -13.05 34.67 14.02
C ALA A 237 -13.22 33.98 15.38
N PHE A 238 -13.35 32.65 15.38
CA PHE A 238 -13.34 31.85 16.62
C PHE A 238 -12.00 31.98 17.37
N LEU A 239 -10.86 32.00 16.66
CA LEU A 239 -9.52 32.12 17.26
C LEU A 239 -9.20 33.52 17.82
N GLU A 240 -9.99 34.57 17.51
CA GLU A 240 -9.86 35.88 18.17
C GLU A 240 -10.22 35.81 19.64
N ARG A 241 -11.21 34.95 19.99
CA ARG A 241 -11.65 34.71 21.36
C ARG A 241 -11.93 33.21 21.54
N PRO A 242 -10.87 32.37 21.55
CA PRO A 242 -11.02 30.93 21.61
C PRO A 242 -11.65 30.54 22.97
N SER A 243 -12.58 29.60 22.92
CA SER A 243 -13.33 29.14 24.09
C SER A 243 -13.54 27.64 24.04
N VAL A 244 -13.03 26.93 25.04
CA VAL A 244 -13.24 25.49 25.21
C VAL A 244 -14.74 25.19 25.32
N TYR A 245 -15.51 26.01 26.02
CA TYR A 245 -16.95 25.84 26.12
C TYR A 245 -17.65 25.89 24.75
N LYS A 246 -17.28 26.84 23.87
CA LYS A 246 -17.85 26.92 22.51
C LYS A 246 -17.41 25.76 21.65
N LEU A 247 -16.14 25.31 21.77
CA LEU A 247 -15.62 24.13 21.10
C LEU A 247 -16.45 22.88 21.47
N GLU A 248 -16.66 22.62 22.75
CA GLU A 248 -17.40 21.44 23.24
C GLU A 248 -18.90 21.48 22.95
N LYS A 249 -19.47 22.66 22.71
CA LYS A 249 -20.88 22.80 22.30
C LYS A 249 -21.10 22.69 20.80
N ASP A 250 -20.04 22.74 20.00
CA ASP A 250 -20.15 22.60 18.56
C ASP A 250 -20.61 21.20 18.15
N TYR A 251 -21.53 21.13 17.19
CA TYR A 251 -22.14 19.86 16.81
C TYR A 251 -21.19 18.94 16.03
N ALA A 252 -20.29 19.49 15.19
CA ALA A 252 -19.28 18.68 14.52
C ALA A 252 -18.28 18.08 15.51
N VAL A 253 -17.82 18.89 16.49
CA VAL A 253 -16.91 18.46 17.55
C VAL A 253 -17.59 17.40 18.44
N ARG A 254 -18.86 17.61 18.80
CA ARG A 254 -19.62 16.63 19.59
C ARG A 254 -19.83 15.32 18.85
N MET A 255 -20.09 15.35 17.56
CA MET A 255 -20.22 14.14 16.74
C MET A 255 -18.88 13.41 16.73
N PHE A 256 -17.79 14.08 16.37
CA PHE A 256 -16.45 13.51 16.34
C PHE A 256 -16.07 12.90 17.70
N ASN A 257 -16.21 13.65 18.79
CA ASN A 257 -15.84 13.18 20.12
C ASN A 257 -16.72 12.00 20.59
N SER A 258 -18.01 11.98 20.25
CA SER A 258 -18.87 10.84 20.56
C SER A 258 -18.41 9.55 19.84
N ILE A 259 -18.02 9.68 18.57
CA ILE A 259 -17.48 8.55 17.80
C ILE A 259 -16.15 8.09 18.42
N MET A 260 -15.26 9.02 18.73
CA MET A 260 -13.95 8.70 19.31
C MET A 260 -14.07 8.08 20.71
N ASN A 261 -14.92 8.62 21.58
CA ASN A 261 -15.16 8.06 22.90
C ASN A 261 -15.75 6.65 22.81
N HIS A 262 -16.74 6.45 21.94
CA HIS A 262 -17.29 5.11 21.68
C HIS A 262 -16.19 4.12 21.25
N TYR A 263 -15.31 4.53 20.35
CA TYR A 263 -14.18 3.71 19.94
C TYR A 263 -13.23 3.43 21.11
N MET A 264 -12.86 4.44 21.88
CA MET A 264 -11.93 4.28 23.01
C MET A 264 -12.50 3.39 24.11
N ASP A 265 -13.80 3.57 24.45
CA ASP A 265 -14.44 2.89 25.57
C ASP A 265 -14.87 1.44 25.23
N LYS A 266 -15.24 1.17 23.97
CA LYS A 266 -15.86 -0.11 23.58
C LYS A 266 -14.99 -0.97 22.64
N ILE A 267 -14.05 -0.37 21.91
CA ILE A 267 -13.35 -1.04 20.82
C ILE A 267 -11.83 -1.13 21.05
N SER A 268 -11.20 -0.06 21.58
CA SER A 268 -9.74 0.08 21.57
C SER A 268 -9.01 -1.01 22.37
N GLU A 269 -9.54 -1.38 23.54
CA GLU A 269 -8.95 -2.43 24.37
C GLU A 269 -9.05 -3.80 23.70
N LYS A 270 -10.24 -4.15 23.22
CA LYS A 270 -10.46 -5.40 22.49
C LYS A 270 -9.60 -5.48 21.22
N ARG A 271 -9.47 -4.37 20.49
CA ARG A 271 -8.56 -4.30 19.33
C ARG A 271 -7.11 -4.57 19.72
N ARG A 272 -6.64 -4.05 20.85
CA ARG A 272 -5.27 -4.28 21.33
C ARG A 272 -5.05 -5.76 21.65
N GLU A 273 -6.02 -6.39 22.29
CA GLU A 273 -6.00 -7.83 22.59
C GLU A 273 -5.99 -8.67 21.31
N VAL A 274 -6.91 -8.40 20.38
CA VAL A 274 -6.96 -9.06 19.06
C VAL A 274 -5.62 -8.94 18.34
N ARG A 275 -5.05 -7.74 18.26
CA ARG A 275 -3.73 -7.54 17.60
C ARG A 275 -2.62 -8.34 18.27
N LYS A 276 -2.61 -8.41 19.60
CA LYS A 276 -1.63 -9.19 20.35
C LYS A 276 -1.76 -10.68 20.03
N ASN A 277 -2.98 -11.19 19.97
CA ASN A 277 -3.26 -12.59 19.71
C ASN A 277 -2.96 -12.94 18.23
N LEU A 278 -3.36 -12.10 17.27
CA LEU A 278 -2.97 -12.28 15.86
C LEU A 278 -1.45 -12.33 15.73
N ALA A 279 -0.72 -11.37 16.28
CA ALA A 279 0.74 -11.34 16.20
C ALA A 279 1.40 -12.57 16.89
N LYS A 280 0.81 -13.10 17.98
CA LYS A 280 1.28 -14.35 18.61
C LYS A 280 1.03 -15.55 17.70
N GLY A 281 -0.21 -15.71 17.22
CA GLY A 281 -0.62 -16.83 16.38
C GLY A 281 0.14 -16.86 15.05
N GLU A 282 0.24 -15.73 14.36
CA GLU A 282 0.99 -15.58 13.11
C GLU A 282 2.48 -15.96 13.29
N ARG A 283 3.11 -15.48 14.35
CA ARG A 283 4.51 -15.81 14.63
C ARG A 283 4.71 -17.30 14.85
N LEU A 284 3.83 -17.95 15.62
CA LEU A 284 3.91 -19.41 15.89
C LEU A 284 3.64 -20.20 14.60
N TYR A 285 2.61 -19.83 13.86
CA TYR A 285 2.23 -20.47 12.61
C TYR A 285 3.35 -20.37 11.55
N ILE A 286 3.90 -19.17 11.34
CA ILE A 286 5.01 -18.98 10.38
C ILE A 286 6.28 -19.71 10.83
N ALA A 287 6.59 -19.71 12.13
CA ALA A 287 7.73 -20.45 12.65
C ALA A 287 7.58 -21.95 12.39
N GLY A 288 6.40 -22.52 12.65
CA GLY A 288 6.12 -23.92 12.38
C GLY A 288 6.08 -24.25 10.89
N LEU A 289 5.52 -23.36 10.04
CA LEU A 289 5.56 -23.54 8.58
C LEU A 289 7.00 -23.58 8.04
N ARG A 290 7.90 -22.76 8.57
CA ARG A 290 9.33 -22.79 8.18
C ARG A 290 10.01 -24.10 8.60
N GLU A 291 9.63 -24.66 9.71
CA GLU A 291 10.13 -25.97 10.16
C GLU A 291 9.50 -27.13 9.35
N MET A 292 8.20 -27.04 9.03
CA MET A 292 7.48 -28.01 8.21
C MET A 292 7.97 -28.04 6.76
N LEU A 293 8.33 -26.87 6.21
CA LEU A 293 8.68 -26.66 4.80
C LEU A 293 10.11 -26.09 4.67
N PRO A 294 11.16 -26.81 5.06
CA PRO A 294 12.53 -26.28 5.14
C PRO A 294 13.10 -25.82 3.79
N ASN A 295 12.63 -26.40 2.69
CA ASN A 295 13.07 -26.04 1.34
C ASN A 295 12.29 -24.89 0.71
N LYS A 296 11.23 -24.40 1.38
CA LYS A 296 10.44 -23.26 0.89
C LYS A 296 11.10 -21.95 1.30
N LYS A 297 11.30 -21.06 0.33
CA LYS A 297 11.77 -19.69 0.63
C LYS A 297 10.60 -18.86 1.20
N PHE A 298 10.81 -18.30 2.39
CA PHE A 298 9.87 -17.39 3.03
C PHE A 298 10.43 -15.97 2.94
N TYR A 299 9.84 -15.16 2.09
CA TYR A 299 10.30 -13.80 1.84
C TYR A 299 9.80 -12.86 2.96
N PRO A 300 10.67 -12.06 3.59
CA PRO A 300 10.24 -11.04 4.53
C PRO A 300 9.65 -9.83 3.80
N ASN A 301 8.82 -9.06 4.52
CA ASN A 301 8.40 -7.74 4.07
C ASN A 301 9.58 -6.76 4.03
N ALA A 302 9.36 -5.58 3.41
CA ALA A 302 10.36 -4.52 3.34
C ALA A 302 10.87 -4.14 4.73
N ASN A 303 12.19 -4.00 4.85
CA ASN A 303 12.90 -3.69 6.10
C ASN A 303 14.07 -2.73 5.87
N SER A 304 13.97 -1.85 4.87
CA SER A 304 15.00 -0.89 4.45
C SER A 304 16.28 -1.50 3.89
N THR A 305 16.27 -2.80 3.51
CA THR A 305 17.33 -3.42 2.73
C THR A 305 16.97 -3.45 1.24
N MET A 306 17.99 -3.56 0.39
CA MET A 306 17.77 -3.74 -1.05
C MET A 306 16.99 -5.05 -1.30
N ARG A 307 16.01 -4.98 -2.21
CA ARG A 307 15.19 -6.11 -2.64
C ARG A 307 15.28 -6.24 -4.14
N LEU A 308 15.32 -7.47 -4.60
CA LEU A 308 15.27 -7.82 -6.01
C LEU A 308 14.03 -8.68 -6.26
N THR A 309 13.23 -8.28 -7.24
CA THR A 309 12.23 -9.14 -7.86
C THR A 309 12.62 -9.34 -9.32
N TYR A 310 12.36 -10.52 -9.87
CA TYR A 310 12.71 -10.84 -11.24
C TYR A 310 11.56 -11.57 -11.93
N GLY A 311 11.50 -11.45 -13.25
CA GLY A 311 10.47 -12.06 -14.09
C GLY A 311 10.81 -11.83 -15.54
N GLN A 312 10.11 -12.51 -16.42
CA GLN A 312 10.26 -12.35 -17.87
C GLN A 312 9.27 -11.31 -18.39
N VAL A 313 9.68 -10.53 -19.39
CA VAL A 313 8.76 -9.76 -20.21
C VAL A 313 7.92 -10.73 -21.02
N GLY A 314 6.62 -10.57 -21.01
CA GLY A 314 5.71 -11.50 -21.68
C GLY A 314 4.25 -11.10 -21.56
N ASP A 315 3.49 -11.54 -22.53
CA ASP A 315 2.06 -11.43 -22.65
C ASP A 315 1.29 -12.23 -21.56
N TYR A 316 -0.04 -12.17 -21.59
CA TYR A 316 -0.88 -13.02 -20.76
C TYR A 316 -2.29 -13.16 -21.32
N THR A 317 -2.96 -14.23 -20.89
CA THR A 317 -4.36 -14.55 -21.26
C THR A 317 -5.21 -14.60 -19.99
N PRO A 318 -5.92 -13.51 -19.60
CA PRO A 318 -6.67 -13.46 -18.35
C PRO A 318 -7.99 -14.24 -18.40
N GLY A 319 -8.42 -14.67 -19.56
CA GLY A 319 -9.67 -15.40 -19.76
C GLY A 319 -9.87 -15.89 -21.19
N ASP A 320 -10.97 -16.60 -21.41
CA ASP A 320 -11.33 -17.13 -22.73
C ASP A 320 -11.45 -15.99 -23.76
N ALA A 321 -10.86 -16.19 -24.94
CA ALA A 321 -10.84 -15.23 -26.06
C ALA A 321 -10.20 -13.85 -25.75
N MET A 322 -9.42 -13.71 -24.66
CA MET A 322 -8.71 -12.48 -24.31
C MET A 322 -7.20 -12.72 -24.31
N HIS A 323 -6.47 -11.88 -25.03
CA HIS A 323 -5.02 -11.88 -25.03
C HIS A 323 -4.52 -10.45 -24.93
N TYR A 324 -3.58 -10.20 -24.01
CA TYR A 324 -2.89 -8.92 -23.87
C TYR A 324 -1.43 -9.09 -24.24
N ASP A 325 -0.99 -8.29 -25.22
CA ASP A 325 0.39 -8.22 -25.64
C ASP A 325 1.27 -7.63 -24.51
N PHE A 326 2.57 -7.93 -24.56
CA PHE A 326 3.51 -7.48 -23.56
C PHE A 326 3.92 -6.00 -23.69
N ILE A 327 3.52 -5.31 -24.75
CA ILE A 327 3.80 -3.88 -24.98
C ILE A 327 2.53 -3.09 -25.28
N THR A 328 2.59 -1.77 -25.02
CA THR A 328 1.66 -0.78 -25.56
C THR A 328 2.44 0.29 -26.28
N THR A 329 1.85 0.86 -27.34
CA THR A 329 2.51 1.84 -28.21
C THR A 329 1.84 3.20 -28.12
N PHE A 330 2.44 4.20 -28.76
CA PHE A 330 1.88 5.54 -28.84
C PHE A 330 0.51 5.57 -29.54
N ASP A 331 0.26 4.63 -30.48
CA ASP A 331 -1.04 4.50 -31.13
C ASP A 331 -2.15 4.25 -30.09
N GLY A 332 -1.93 3.32 -29.17
CA GLY A 332 -2.89 3.02 -28.08
C GLY A 332 -3.11 4.19 -27.12
N LEU A 333 -2.12 5.07 -26.91
CA LEU A 333 -2.32 6.32 -26.17
C LEU A 333 -3.24 7.26 -26.93
N MET A 334 -3.05 7.41 -28.24
CA MET A 334 -3.86 8.28 -29.07
C MET A 334 -5.29 7.75 -29.29
N GLU A 335 -5.48 6.44 -29.33
CA GLU A 335 -6.81 5.82 -29.38
C GLU A 335 -7.66 6.16 -28.14
N LYS A 336 -7.02 6.31 -26.98
CA LYS A 336 -7.70 6.66 -25.72
C LYS A 336 -7.90 8.16 -25.52
N MET A 337 -7.38 9.00 -26.42
CA MET A 337 -7.45 10.44 -26.27
C MET A 337 -8.90 10.92 -26.22
N ASP A 338 -9.26 11.60 -25.14
CA ASP A 338 -10.53 12.28 -24.96
C ASP A 338 -10.30 13.67 -24.37
N ASN A 339 -10.57 14.71 -25.17
CA ASN A 339 -10.40 16.10 -24.75
C ASN A 339 -11.46 16.59 -23.77
N SER A 340 -12.50 15.80 -23.52
CA SER A 340 -13.54 16.09 -22.53
C SER A 340 -13.22 15.52 -21.15
N ASP A 341 -12.23 14.63 -21.06
CA ASP A 341 -11.76 14.02 -19.82
C ASP A 341 -10.28 14.35 -19.60
N ASP A 342 -9.98 15.05 -18.51
CA ASP A 342 -8.60 15.44 -18.16
C ASP A 342 -7.65 14.25 -18.01
N GLU A 343 -8.17 13.08 -17.65
CA GLU A 343 -7.39 11.85 -17.49
C GLU A 343 -6.86 11.34 -18.84
N PHE A 344 -7.59 11.63 -19.93
CA PHE A 344 -7.27 11.18 -21.30
C PHE A 344 -6.89 12.31 -22.25
N MET A 345 -6.75 13.53 -21.75
CA MET A 345 -6.32 14.66 -22.57
C MET A 345 -4.83 14.54 -22.93
N VAL A 346 -4.52 14.56 -24.23
CA VAL A 346 -3.14 14.54 -24.74
C VAL A 346 -2.68 15.94 -25.09
N PRO A 347 -1.54 16.43 -24.55
CA PRO A 347 -1.01 17.75 -24.90
C PRO A 347 -0.79 17.94 -26.40
N GLU A 348 -1.10 19.11 -26.95
CA GLU A 348 -1.04 19.42 -28.37
C GLU A 348 0.35 19.10 -28.97
N ARG A 349 1.43 19.46 -28.27
CA ARG A 349 2.79 19.16 -28.70
C ARG A 349 3.02 17.66 -28.84
N LEU A 350 2.43 16.83 -28.00
CA LEU A 350 2.55 15.38 -28.09
C LEU A 350 1.79 14.84 -29.31
N GLN A 351 0.60 15.41 -29.60
CA GLN A 351 -0.16 15.07 -30.80
C GLN A 351 0.57 15.46 -32.10
N GLU A 352 1.30 16.60 -32.11
CA GLU A 352 2.14 17.02 -33.26
C GLU A 352 3.27 16.02 -33.51
N LEU A 353 3.98 15.61 -32.45
CA LEU A 353 5.06 14.63 -32.55
C LEU A 353 4.54 13.27 -33.05
N TYR A 354 3.36 12.85 -32.58
CA TYR A 354 2.69 11.65 -33.07
C TYR A 354 2.36 11.74 -34.56
N LYS A 355 1.70 12.81 -35.00
CA LYS A 355 1.34 13.01 -36.44
C LYS A 355 2.55 13.05 -37.35
N ALA A 356 3.64 13.66 -36.88
CA ALA A 356 4.90 13.74 -37.61
C ALA A 356 5.72 12.45 -37.57
N LYS A 357 5.36 11.48 -36.72
CA LYS A 357 6.16 10.29 -36.35
C LYS A 357 7.60 10.65 -35.98
N ASP A 358 7.79 11.83 -35.34
CA ASP A 358 9.11 12.30 -34.94
C ASP A 358 9.55 11.65 -33.61
N TYR A 359 9.76 10.34 -33.64
CA TYR A 359 10.23 9.58 -32.50
C TYR A 359 11.75 9.48 -32.39
N GLY A 360 12.46 9.83 -33.49
CA GLY A 360 13.93 9.81 -33.55
C GLY A 360 14.50 8.42 -33.21
N ARG A 361 15.52 8.41 -32.35
CA ARG A 361 16.21 7.19 -31.91
C ARG A 361 15.40 6.34 -30.91
N TYR A 362 14.23 6.80 -30.51
CA TYR A 362 13.40 6.13 -29.49
C TYR A 362 12.38 5.17 -30.11
N ALA A 363 12.18 5.21 -31.41
CA ALA A 363 11.38 4.22 -32.12
C ALA A 363 12.01 2.83 -32.08
N ASP A 364 11.16 1.81 -32.10
CA ASP A 364 11.59 0.43 -32.38
C ASP A 364 11.92 0.23 -33.89
N GLU A 365 12.23 -1.00 -34.28
CA GLU A 365 12.59 -1.33 -35.65
C GLU A 365 11.44 -1.19 -36.65
N ASP A 366 10.22 -1.32 -36.16
CA ASP A 366 9.00 -1.19 -36.95
C ASP A 366 8.53 0.28 -37.02
N GLY A 367 9.24 1.20 -36.36
CA GLY A 367 8.95 2.63 -36.33
C GLY A 367 7.90 3.01 -35.29
N ASN A 368 7.59 2.16 -34.34
CA ASN A 368 6.66 2.43 -33.24
C ASN A 368 7.39 3.02 -32.04
N LEU A 369 6.72 3.87 -31.29
CA LEU A 369 7.18 4.30 -29.96
C LEU A 369 6.47 3.47 -28.89
N ILE A 370 7.24 2.59 -28.22
CA ILE A 370 6.74 1.77 -27.13
C ILE A 370 6.61 2.65 -25.90
N ILE A 371 5.44 2.60 -25.23
CA ILE A 371 5.16 3.38 -24.01
C ILE A 371 5.37 2.54 -22.77
N ASN A 372 4.78 1.36 -22.73
CA ASN A 372 4.84 0.46 -21.59
C ASN A 372 5.16 -0.96 -22.04
N PHE A 373 5.74 -1.72 -21.13
CA PHE A 373 5.84 -3.17 -21.22
C PHE A 373 5.41 -3.83 -19.90
N ILE A 374 5.05 -5.11 -19.98
CA ILE A 374 4.67 -5.91 -18.82
C ILE A 374 5.61 -7.08 -18.60
N SER A 375 5.78 -7.45 -17.34
CA SER A 375 6.67 -8.55 -16.95
C SER A 375 6.12 -9.35 -15.77
N GLY A 376 6.58 -10.59 -15.62
CA GLY A 376 6.17 -11.49 -14.54
C GLY A 376 6.79 -11.19 -13.17
N ASN A 377 7.35 -10.01 -12.96
CA ASN A 377 7.89 -9.61 -11.66
C ASN A 377 6.77 -9.54 -10.62
N ASP A 378 7.05 -10.10 -9.45
CA ASP A 378 6.16 -9.99 -8.30
C ASP A 378 6.44 -8.69 -7.54
N ILE A 379 5.53 -7.74 -7.62
CA ILE A 379 5.62 -6.43 -6.97
C ILE A 379 4.45 -6.17 -6.03
N THR A 380 4.68 -5.26 -5.08
CA THR A 380 3.65 -4.76 -4.16
C THR A 380 3.81 -3.26 -3.95
N GLY A 381 2.95 -2.65 -3.13
CA GLY A 381 3.09 -1.24 -2.74
C GLY A 381 4.48 -0.95 -2.18
N GLY A 382 5.17 0.05 -2.74
CA GLY A 382 6.57 0.38 -2.47
C GLY A 382 7.50 0.21 -3.68
N ASN A 383 7.10 -0.58 -4.67
CA ASN A 383 7.87 -0.74 -5.92
C ASN A 383 7.71 0.41 -6.91
N SER A 384 6.69 1.27 -6.74
CA SER A 384 6.46 2.40 -7.65
C SER A 384 7.68 3.29 -7.78
N GLY A 385 8.16 3.53 -9.02
CA GLY A 385 9.38 4.27 -9.33
C GLY A 385 10.67 3.43 -9.29
N SER A 386 10.59 2.12 -9.03
CA SER A 386 11.77 1.25 -9.04
C SER A 386 12.35 1.10 -10.44
N PRO A 387 13.69 1.10 -10.60
CA PRO A 387 14.33 0.84 -11.88
C PRO A 387 14.09 -0.62 -12.30
N VAL A 388 13.78 -0.81 -13.57
CA VAL A 388 13.70 -2.12 -14.22
C VAL A 388 14.95 -2.29 -15.07
N LEU A 389 15.70 -3.33 -14.76
CA LEU A 389 16.97 -3.62 -15.41
C LEU A 389 16.84 -4.90 -16.24
N ASN A 390 17.54 -4.93 -17.38
CA ASN A 390 17.72 -6.17 -18.13
C ASN A 390 18.83 -7.05 -17.52
N ALA A 391 19.09 -8.20 -18.11
CA ALA A 391 20.12 -9.14 -17.65
C ALA A 391 21.56 -8.57 -17.66
N TYR A 392 21.78 -7.46 -18.34
CA TYR A 392 23.08 -6.77 -18.41
C TYR A 392 23.20 -5.61 -17.41
N GLY A 393 22.19 -5.39 -16.58
CA GLY A 393 22.14 -4.27 -15.62
C GLY A 393 21.79 -2.91 -16.27
N GLU A 394 21.32 -2.90 -17.50
CA GLU A 394 20.92 -1.69 -18.21
C GLU A 394 19.49 -1.32 -17.84
N LEU A 395 19.24 -0.02 -17.60
CA LEU A 395 17.91 0.50 -17.30
C LEU A 395 17.02 0.45 -18.55
N ILE A 396 15.98 -0.37 -18.50
CA ILE A 396 15.01 -0.54 -19.58
C ILE A 396 13.65 0.07 -19.29
N GLY A 397 13.39 0.43 -18.03
CA GLY A 397 12.12 1.03 -17.66
C GLY A 397 12.01 1.38 -16.19
N THR A 398 10.83 1.86 -15.83
CA THR A 398 10.45 2.19 -14.45
C THR A 398 9.14 1.51 -14.11
N ALA A 399 9.16 0.65 -13.10
CA ALA A 399 7.95 -0.01 -12.62
C ALA A 399 7.02 1.02 -11.94
N PHE A 400 5.72 0.98 -12.23
CA PHE A 400 4.78 1.91 -11.63
C PHE A 400 3.48 1.29 -11.13
N ASP A 401 3.02 0.16 -11.71
CA ASP A 401 1.77 -0.47 -11.32
C ASP A 401 1.76 -1.97 -11.60
N GLY A 402 0.72 -2.67 -11.15
CA GLY A 402 0.36 -4.01 -11.55
C GLY A 402 -0.86 -3.99 -12.48
N ASN A 403 -1.01 -5.04 -13.29
CA ASN A 403 -2.22 -5.21 -14.07
C ASN A 403 -3.43 -5.49 -13.14
N TRP A 404 -4.64 -5.50 -13.71
CA TRP A 404 -5.87 -5.69 -12.93
C TRP A 404 -5.87 -7.01 -12.13
N GLU A 405 -5.29 -8.05 -12.69
CA GLU A 405 -5.16 -9.37 -12.08
C GLU A 405 -4.18 -9.39 -10.90
N ALA A 406 -3.24 -8.46 -10.84
CA ALA A 406 -2.25 -8.35 -9.76
C ALA A 406 -2.81 -7.81 -8.44
N MET A 407 -4.06 -7.34 -8.39
CA MET A 407 -4.65 -6.75 -7.18
C MET A 407 -4.74 -7.71 -5.99
N SER A 408 -4.74 -9.03 -6.23
CA SER A 408 -4.66 -10.06 -5.18
C SER A 408 -3.23 -10.44 -4.77
N GLY A 409 -2.22 -9.91 -5.45
CA GLY A 409 -0.81 -10.29 -5.30
C GLY A 409 -0.25 -10.10 -3.90
N ASP A 410 -0.78 -9.16 -3.12
CA ASP A 410 -0.37 -8.97 -1.73
C ASP A 410 -0.65 -10.19 -0.85
N ILE A 411 -1.70 -10.96 -1.16
CA ILE A 411 -2.12 -12.16 -0.41
C ILE A 411 -1.71 -13.44 -1.16
N ALA A 412 -1.95 -13.48 -2.48
CA ALA A 412 -1.63 -14.62 -3.33
C ALA A 412 -1.22 -14.17 -4.73
N PHE A 413 -0.03 -14.55 -5.14
CA PHE A 413 0.52 -14.24 -6.46
C PHE A 413 0.20 -15.37 -7.43
N GLU A 414 -0.28 -15.02 -8.63
CA GLU A 414 -0.61 -15.91 -9.73
C GLU A 414 0.32 -15.62 -10.91
N ASN A 415 1.33 -16.45 -11.08
CA ASN A 415 2.42 -16.21 -12.03
C ASN A 415 1.96 -16.13 -13.50
N ASP A 416 0.88 -16.83 -13.85
CA ASP A 416 0.45 -16.95 -15.24
C ASP A 416 -0.19 -15.67 -15.79
N ILE A 417 -0.85 -14.88 -14.94
CA ILE A 417 -1.64 -13.72 -15.38
C ILE A 417 -1.32 -12.42 -14.63
N GLN A 418 -0.63 -12.46 -13.51
CA GLN A 418 -0.23 -11.23 -12.83
C GLN A 418 1.03 -10.66 -13.46
N ARG A 419 0.99 -9.37 -13.77
CA ARG A 419 2.07 -8.66 -14.45
C ARG A 419 2.37 -7.34 -13.76
N THR A 420 3.66 -7.03 -13.69
CA THR A 420 4.16 -5.67 -13.42
C THR A 420 4.06 -4.85 -14.68
N ILE A 421 3.58 -3.62 -14.57
CA ILE A 421 3.54 -2.64 -15.64
C ILE A 421 4.70 -1.66 -15.45
N SER A 422 5.49 -1.48 -16.49
CA SER A 422 6.65 -0.58 -16.50
C SER A 422 6.59 0.39 -17.65
N VAL A 423 6.90 1.66 -17.38
CA VAL A 423 7.12 2.64 -18.45
C VAL A 423 8.43 2.31 -19.14
N ASP A 424 8.44 2.24 -20.48
CA ASP A 424 9.63 1.99 -21.27
C ASP A 424 10.62 3.18 -21.18
N ALA A 425 11.89 2.89 -20.97
CA ALA A 425 12.92 3.92 -20.85
C ALA A 425 13.03 4.80 -22.11
N ARG A 426 12.75 4.24 -23.30
CA ARG A 426 12.73 4.99 -24.57
C ARG A 426 11.64 6.05 -24.58
N TYR A 427 10.46 5.75 -24.05
CA TYR A 427 9.38 6.74 -23.91
C TYR A 427 9.75 7.84 -22.91
N ILE A 428 10.35 7.49 -21.79
CA ILE A 428 10.83 8.48 -20.80
C ILE A 428 11.83 9.44 -21.46
N MET A 429 12.81 8.91 -22.20
CA MET A 429 13.81 9.71 -22.90
C MET A 429 13.19 10.54 -24.04
N PHE A 430 12.23 10.00 -24.78
CA PHE A 430 11.46 10.73 -25.80
C PHE A 430 10.74 11.95 -25.20
N ILE A 431 10.10 11.78 -24.04
CA ILE A 431 9.42 12.89 -23.34
C ILE A 431 10.45 13.96 -22.92
N ILE A 432 11.61 13.57 -22.40
CA ILE A 432 12.65 14.51 -21.98
C ILE A 432 13.21 15.27 -23.20
N ASP A 433 13.56 14.55 -24.26
CA ASP A 433 14.22 15.12 -25.44
C ASP A 433 13.26 15.86 -26.36
N LYS A 434 12.29 15.14 -26.95
CA LYS A 434 11.44 15.65 -28.03
C LYS A 434 10.24 16.48 -27.54
N PHE A 435 9.62 16.07 -26.46
CA PHE A 435 8.47 16.79 -25.92
C PHE A 435 8.88 17.99 -25.07
N ALA A 436 9.77 17.80 -24.09
CA ALA A 436 10.23 18.87 -23.20
C ALA A 436 11.41 19.69 -23.76
N GLY A 437 12.10 19.22 -24.82
CA GLY A 437 13.24 19.91 -25.41
C GLY A 437 14.48 19.96 -24.52
N ALA A 438 14.57 19.07 -23.51
CA ALA A 438 15.67 19.03 -22.56
C ALA A 438 16.81 18.07 -23.01
N THR A 439 17.24 18.18 -24.27
CA THR A 439 18.23 17.31 -24.92
C THR A 439 19.54 17.21 -24.13
N HIS A 440 19.94 18.28 -23.44
CA HIS A 440 21.14 18.31 -22.61
C HIS A 440 21.15 17.23 -21.51
N LEU A 441 19.98 16.82 -21.00
CA LEU A 441 19.89 15.73 -20.02
C LEU A 441 20.17 14.36 -20.66
N ILE A 442 19.78 14.19 -21.93
CA ILE A 442 20.08 12.97 -22.68
C ILE A 442 21.55 12.88 -23.05
N ASP A 443 22.19 14.03 -23.34
CA ASP A 443 23.61 14.09 -23.67
C ASP A 443 24.52 13.71 -22.50
N GLU A 444 24.04 13.82 -21.26
CA GLU A 444 24.74 13.36 -20.05
C GLU A 444 24.60 11.84 -19.82
N MET A 445 23.70 11.15 -20.54
CA MET A 445 23.43 9.73 -20.33
C MET A 445 24.26 8.84 -21.26
N THR A 446 24.69 7.71 -20.77
CA THR A 446 25.20 6.63 -21.62
C THR A 446 24.03 5.77 -22.10
N ILE A 447 23.74 5.86 -23.39
CA ILE A 447 22.65 5.08 -24.00
C ILE A 447 23.20 3.73 -24.44
N ALA A 448 22.65 2.67 -23.86
CA ALA A 448 22.99 1.30 -24.24
C ALA A 448 22.52 0.98 -25.66
N PRO A 449 23.17 0.05 -26.39
CA PRO A 449 22.71 -0.42 -27.70
C PRO A 449 21.28 -0.98 -27.60
N ASN A 450 20.50 -0.76 -28.66
CA ASN A 450 19.07 -1.15 -28.70
C ASN A 450 18.78 -2.65 -28.57
N ARG A 451 19.81 -3.50 -28.62
CA ARG A 451 19.65 -4.96 -28.46
C ARG A 451 20.73 -5.53 -27.55
N PRO A 452 20.34 -6.24 -26.49
CA PRO A 452 21.23 -7.20 -25.93
C PRO A 452 21.52 -8.29 -27.00
N ARG A 453 22.79 -8.47 -27.33
CA ARG A 453 23.20 -9.62 -28.14
C ARG A 453 22.75 -10.90 -27.41
N PRO A 454 22.05 -11.83 -28.07
CA PRO A 454 21.81 -13.15 -27.47
C PRO A 454 23.14 -13.72 -27.01
N LEU A 455 23.19 -14.19 -25.78
CA LEU A 455 24.37 -14.89 -25.28
C LEU A 455 24.62 -16.10 -26.19
N SER A 456 25.88 -16.34 -26.56
CA SER A 456 26.26 -17.61 -27.15
C SER A 456 26.04 -18.74 -26.14
N ALA A 457 25.89 -19.95 -26.62
CA ALA A 457 25.78 -21.11 -25.71
C ALA A 457 26.96 -21.22 -24.73
N GLU A 458 28.15 -20.74 -25.12
CA GLU A 458 29.36 -20.70 -24.30
C GLU A 458 29.28 -19.60 -23.23
N GLU A 459 28.77 -18.43 -23.58
CA GLU A 459 28.56 -17.32 -22.62
C GLU A 459 27.43 -17.65 -21.62
N GLN A 460 26.36 -18.30 -22.09
CA GLN A 460 25.30 -18.78 -21.23
C GLN A 460 25.82 -19.84 -20.27
N ALA A 461 26.61 -20.81 -20.75
CA ALA A 461 27.22 -21.83 -19.91
C ALA A 461 28.26 -21.24 -18.92
N ALA A 462 28.95 -20.16 -19.31
CA ALA A 462 29.88 -19.44 -18.42
C ALA A 462 29.10 -18.69 -17.32
N MET A 463 28.01 -18.02 -17.66
CA MET A 463 27.12 -17.37 -16.69
C MET A 463 26.47 -18.40 -15.75
N ASP A 464 25.95 -19.49 -16.30
CA ASP A 464 25.36 -20.56 -15.49
C ASP A 464 26.39 -21.19 -14.55
N ALA A 465 27.66 -21.29 -14.99
CA ALA A 465 28.77 -21.74 -14.17
C ALA A 465 29.19 -20.72 -13.11
N GLU A 466 29.13 -19.43 -13.43
CA GLU A 466 29.41 -18.34 -12.49
C GLU A 466 28.28 -18.21 -11.46
N ASP A 467 27.02 -18.32 -11.87
CA ASP A 467 25.86 -18.37 -10.99
C ASP A 467 25.89 -19.63 -10.08
N ALA A 468 26.32 -20.76 -10.61
CA ALA A 468 26.54 -21.96 -9.81
C ALA A 468 27.73 -21.82 -8.85
N MET A 469 28.76 -21.04 -9.19
CA MET A 469 29.88 -20.70 -8.28
C MET A 469 29.46 -19.65 -7.23
N ASN A 470 28.57 -18.77 -7.58
CA ASN A 470 28.02 -17.72 -6.72
C ASN A 470 26.75 -18.14 -5.97
N ASP A 471 26.22 -19.33 -6.25
CA ASP A 471 25.16 -19.90 -5.43
C ASP A 471 25.67 -20.03 -3.98
N PRO A 472 25.00 -19.42 -3.02
CA PRO A 472 25.38 -19.50 -1.60
C PRO A 472 25.66 -20.92 -1.12
N LEU A 473 24.95 -21.92 -1.63
CA LEU A 473 25.16 -23.35 -1.33
C LEU A 473 26.46 -23.90 -1.91
N THR A 474 26.91 -23.40 -3.06
CA THR A 474 28.16 -23.82 -3.70
C THR A 474 29.37 -23.13 -3.08
N ILE A 475 29.22 -21.86 -2.71
CA ILE A 475 30.25 -21.07 -1.98
C ILE A 475 30.54 -21.73 -0.63
N VAL A 476 29.52 -22.16 0.08
CA VAL A 476 29.63 -22.79 1.42
C VAL A 476 30.37 -24.10 1.38
N ASN A 477 30.15 -24.93 0.36
CA ASN A 477 30.85 -26.21 0.22
C ASN A 477 32.32 -26.06 -0.18
N LYS A 478 32.81 -24.84 -0.46
CA LYS A 478 34.19 -24.52 -0.84
C LYS A 478 34.88 -23.52 0.10
N LEU A 479 34.22 -23.11 1.21
CA LEU A 479 34.83 -22.19 2.14
C LEU A 479 36.11 -22.79 2.71
N SER A 480 37.21 -22.04 2.53
CA SER A 480 38.45 -22.33 3.29
C SER A 480 38.18 -22.04 4.76
N THR A 481 38.85 -22.78 5.63
CA THR A 481 38.81 -22.54 7.07
C THR A 481 40.14 -22.03 7.58
N ILE A 482 40.11 -21.28 8.67
CA ILE A 482 41.31 -20.95 9.46
C ILE A 482 41.14 -21.46 10.89
N ASN A 483 42.24 -21.88 11.51
CA ASN A 483 42.22 -22.21 12.94
C ASN A 483 42.35 -20.97 13.79
N TYR A 484 41.31 -20.66 14.57
CA TYR A 484 41.31 -19.54 15.52
C TYR A 484 41.01 -20.07 16.93
N LEU A 485 41.97 -19.94 17.82
CA LEU A 485 41.91 -20.42 19.22
C LEU A 485 41.55 -21.92 19.36
N GLY A 486 41.98 -22.75 18.39
CA GLY A 486 41.71 -24.17 18.38
C GLY A 486 40.38 -24.60 17.72
N GLN A 487 39.62 -23.63 17.16
CA GLN A 487 38.40 -23.86 16.43
C GLN A 487 38.62 -23.54 14.94
N GLU A 488 38.14 -24.40 14.07
CA GLU A 488 38.11 -24.16 12.62
C GLU A 488 36.91 -23.23 12.30
N ILE A 489 37.19 -22.05 11.76
CA ILE A 489 36.15 -21.08 11.39
C ILE A 489 36.18 -20.79 9.89
N PRO A 490 35.03 -20.59 9.23
CA PRO A 490 34.96 -20.36 7.80
C PRO A 490 35.52 -18.99 7.42
N VAL A 491 36.25 -18.93 6.31
CA VAL A 491 36.71 -17.69 5.67
C VAL A 491 35.68 -17.27 4.64
N ILE A 492 35.13 -16.08 4.80
CA ILE A 492 34.13 -15.53 3.88
C ILE A 492 34.74 -14.41 3.05
N GLU A 493 34.88 -14.64 1.74
CA GLU A 493 35.40 -13.67 0.78
C GLU A 493 34.26 -12.94 0.08
N MET A 494 33.81 -11.83 0.65
CA MET A 494 32.77 -10.97 0.08
C MET A 494 33.27 -9.53 -0.01
N HIS A 495 32.71 -8.75 -0.94
CA HIS A 495 33.14 -7.36 -1.16
C HIS A 495 32.77 -6.41 -0.02
N SER A 496 31.67 -6.67 0.69
CA SER A 496 31.25 -5.86 1.84
C SER A 496 31.10 -6.69 3.12
N PHE A 497 31.27 -6.03 4.28
CA PHE A 497 31.03 -6.67 5.57
C PHE A 497 29.57 -7.12 5.72
N GLY A 498 28.61 -6.31 5.28
CA GLY A 498 27.19 -6.66 5.36
C GLY A 498 26.88 -7.97 4.65
N SER A 499 27.34 -8.13 3.42
CA SER A 499 27.16 -9.37 2.65
C SER A 499 27.84 -10.59 3.30
N ALA A 500 29.07 -10.39 3.85
CA ALA A 500 29.78 -11.46 4.56
C ALA A 500 29.07 -11.85 5.86
N PHE A 501 28.55 -10.89 6.59
CA PHE A 501 27.80 -11.11 7.83
C PHE A 501 26.46 -11.84 7.55
N ASP A 502 25.70 -11.37 6.55
CA ASP A 502 24.42 -11.97 6.20
C ASP A 502 24.59 -13.42 5.71
N LEU A 503 25.65 -13.69 4.94
CA LEU A 503 25.98 -15.05 4.52
C LEU A 503 26.35 -15.93 5.74
N ALA A 504 27.16 -15.41 6.67
CA ALA A 504 27.52 -16.13 7.88
C ALA A 504 26.30 -16.45 8.75
N VAL A 505 25.40 -15.49 8.94
CA VAL A 505 24.15 -15.68 9.70
C VAL A 505 23.22 -16.69 9.02
N ALA A 506 23.07 -16.58 7.70
CA ALA A 506 22.21 -17.49 6.94
C ALA A 506 22.66 -18.96 7.00
N GLN A 507 23.98 -19.18 7.07
CA GLN A 507 24.57 -20.52 7.00
C GLN A 507 24.79 -21.15 8.38
N PHE A 508 25.23 -20.37 9.35
CA PHE A 508 25.72 -20.88 10.61
C PHE A 508 24.86 -20.48 11.81
N GLY A 509 23.81 -19.68 11.57
CA GLY A 509 22.95 -19.14 12.62
C GLY A 509 23.49 -17.85 13.23
N SER A 510 22.64 -17.20 14.03
CA SER A 510 22.95 -15.92 14.69
C SER A 510 23.14 -16.17 16.19
N ASP A 511 24.39 -16.34 16.63
CA ASP A 511 24.73 -16.41 18.06
C ASP A 511 26.16 -15.89 18.34
N SER A 512 26.47 -15.66 19.62
CA SER A 512 27.76 -15.12 20.06
C SER A 512 28.93 -16.12 19.92
N ASN A 513 28.66 -17.41 19.74
CA ASN A 513 29.67 -18.45 19.64
C ASN A 513 29.96 -18.85 18.19
N THR A 514 29.11 -18.43 17.25
CA THR A 514 29.32 -18.69 15.83
C THR A 514 30.24 -17.61 15.25
N LEU A 515 31.43 -18.03 14.81
CA LEU A 515 32.48 -17.15 14.33
C LEU A 515 32.70 -17.32 12.82
N PHE A 516 33.08 -16.22 12.16
CA PHE A 516 33.57 -16.26 10.78
C PHE A 516 34.73 -15.27 10.61
N TYR A 517 35.58 -15.52 9.61
CA TYR A 517 36.73 -14.68 9.27
C TYR A 517 36.47 -13.89 7.99
N TRP A 518 36.65 -12.58 8.04
CA TRP A 518 36.53 -11.72 6.89
C TRP A 518 37.62 -10.62 6.90
N ARG A 519 38.37 -10.52 5.82
CA ARG A 519 39.39 -9.49 5.58
C ARG A 519 40.35 -9.26 6.76
N GLY A 520 40.90 -10.32 7.34
CA GLY A 520 41.88 -10.22 8.40
C GLY A 520 41.33 -10.17 9.82
N THR A 521 40.03 -10.20 10.00
CA THR A 521 39.39 -10.09 11.31
C THR A 521 38.34 -11.18 11.53
N VAL A 522 38.25 -11.67 12.76
CA VAL A 522 37.21 -12.63 13.18
C VAL A 522 36.01 -11.88 13.76
N TYR A 523 34.83 -12.28 13.35
CA TYR A 523 33.55 -11.71 13.77
C TYR A 523 32.62 -12.78 14.31
N THR A 524 31.64 -12.39 15.12
CA THR A 524 30.52 -13.25 15.53
C THR A 524 29.30 -13.00 14.64
N THR A 525 28.40 -13.98 14.54
CA THR A 525 27.12 -13.83 13.84
C THR A 525 26.02 -13.23 14.73
N GLU A 526 26.35 -12.82 15.96
CA GLU A 526 25.39 -12.17 16.85
C GLU A 526 25.05 -10.76 16.34
N LYS A 527 23.78 -10.51 16.12
CA LYS A 527 23.27 -9.15 15.86
C LYS A 527 23.17 -8.39 17.19
N ARG A 528 23.94 -7.30 17.32
CA ARG A 528 23.80 -6.33 18.39
C ARG A 528 22.71 -5.31 18.07
#